data_3ca713e72d887e34340619e45fe949ec
#
_entry.id   3ca713e72d887e34340619e45fe949ec
#
_cell.length_a   1.000
_cell.length_b   1.000
_cell.length_c   1.000
_cell.angle_alpha   90.00
_cell.angle_beta   90.00
_cell.angle_gamma   90.00
#
_symmetry.space_group_name_H-M   'P 1'
#
loop_
_entity.id
_entity.type
_entity.pdbx_description
1 polymer ?
#
loop_
_entity_poly.entity_id
_entity_poly.type
_entity_poly.pdbx_seq_one_letter_code
_entity_poly.pdbx_strand_id
1 'polypeptide(L)'
;MLLAVAFVLAAASGVAHADEPKDFIDDARVFYRVVSCGNTAPVPADLDQATVDKHCAAMQKLYDTWHKTYAEPASKFFAALRPQGLPTTVVYPFGGGDLGSALVTYPDARDITTISLEHAGDPTRVAHLKKAQLREALSNFRAAIGGLLTLHDSTTENMLKLESGGIPGQLSFHITGMTAMGYEPVSLKFFKLEDDGSIHYYSQSEIDALAHRTAKKIKSKWVDTDFSEAFNNMELTFRKAGDPKAPLIVHRHIAWNLADKAFKGSPLEKYLLAKGKVVAMTKAASYLIWDWGFSGIRQYLLDNMVWMASDATGIPPKAAKKAGFKQTTYGTFTGPFLEEANKTVGADMVELWASQPKRRLPFRYGYPDMDKHVHLMITAPKETK
;
A
#
# COMPACT_ATOMS: atom_id res chain seq x y z
N MET A 1 68.37 31.40 28.92
CA MET A 1 67.12 30.87 29.48
C MET A 1 65.97 31.18 28.46
N LEU A 2 65.75 30.31 27.54
CA LEU A 2 64.63 30.45 26.53
C LEU A 2 63.44 29.70 27.05
N LEU A 3 62.32 30.41 27.27
CA LEU A 3 60.98 29.80 27.51
C LEU A 3 60.35 29.43 26.19
N ALA A 4 60.11 28.14 25.97
CA ALA A 4 59.30 27.65 24.88
C ALA A 4 57.83 27.63 25.34
N VAL A 5 57.01 28.44 24.70
CA VAL A 5 55.51 28.40 24.85
C VAL A 5 54.97 27.39 23.90
N ALA A 6 54.46 26.29 24.42
CA ALA A 6 53.72 25.26 23.63
C ALA A 6 52.26 25.71 23.47
N PHE A 7 51.84 26.00 22.24
CA PHE A 7 50.43 26.16 21.87
C PHE A 7 49.79 24.77 21.70
N VAL A 8 48.89 24.42 22.62
CA VAL A 8 48.01 23.25 22.45
C VAL A 8 46.82 23.69 21.61
N LEU A 9 46.79 23.29 20.35
CA LEU A 9 45.58 23.37 19.52
C LEU A 9 44.61 22.26 19.97
N ALA A 10 43.57 22.64 20.70
CA ALA A 10 42.42 21.78 20.93
C ALA A 10 41.61 21.66 19.61
N ALA A 11 41.77 20.56 18.92
CA ALA A 11 40.89 20.20 17.82
C ALA A 11 39.51 19.85 18.43
N ALA A 12 38.56 20.77 18.35
CA ALA A 12 37.17 20.48 18.61
C ALA A 12 36.67 19.55 17.47
N SER A 13 36.70 18.25 17.72
CA SER A 13 35.99 17.29 16.91
C SER A 13 34.48 17.55 17.08
N GLY A 14 33.93 18.38 16.21
CA GLY A 14 32.47 18.49 16.07
C GLY A 14 31.92 17.11 15.72
N VAL A 15 31.29 16.49 16.69
CA VAL A 15 30.41 15.33 16.41
C VAL A 15 29.30 15.89 15.52
N ALA A 16 29.35 15.59 14.26
CA ALA A 16 28.21 15.85 13.36
C ALA A 16 27.02 15.07 13.94
N HIS A 17 26.12 15.77 14.63
CA HIS A 17 24.83 15.21 14.95
C HIS A 17 24.17 14.89 13.61
N ALA A 18 23.97 13.61 13.33
CA ALA A 18 23.08 13.23 12.24
C ALA A 18 21.72 13.90 12.53
N ASP A 19 21.22 14.68 11.58
CA ASP A 19 19.91 15.31 11.69
C ASP A 19 18.86 14.24 12.01
N GLU A 20 17.95 14.51 12.95
CA GLU A 20 16.87 13.56 13.28
C GLU A 20 15.93 13.35 12.09
N PRO A 21 15.38 12.12 11.91
CA PRO A 21 14.38 11.85 10.90
C PRO A 21 13.19 12.79 11.03
N LYS A 22 12.81 13.43 9.92
CA LYS A 22 11.63 14.30 9.87
C LYS A 22 10.35 13.48 10.02
N ASP A 23 9.51 13.85 10.99
CA ASP A 23 8.18 13.31 11.16
C ASP A 23 7.13 14.32 10.66
N PHE A 24 6.28 13.88 9.73
CA PHE A 24 5.18 14.64 9.13
C PHE A 24 3.83 14.32 9.81
N ILE A 25 3.84 14.01 11.10
CA ILE A 25 2.60 13.62 11.80
C ILE A 25 1.53 14.70 11.76
N ASP A 26 1.91 15.96 11.80
CA ASP A 26 0.92 17.05 11.76
C ASP A 26 0.24 17.15 10.38
N ASP A 27 1.02 16.98 9.29
CA ASP A 27 0.47 16.88 7.93
C ASP A 27 -0.41 15.63 7.78
N ALA A 28 0.01 14.49 8.32
CA ALA A 28 -0.79 13.26 8.34
C ALA A 28 -2.12 13.46 9.07
N ARG A 29 -2.15 14.23 10.17
CA ARG A 29 -3.38 14.59 10.88
C ARG A 29 -4.29 15.51 10.07
N VAL A 30 -3.72 16.43 9.29
CA VAL A 30 -4.50 17.23 8.32
C VAL A 30 -5.17 16.32 7.30
N PHE A 31 -4.43 15.40 6.67
CA PHE A 31 -5.00 14.40 5.78
C PHE A 31 -6.08 13.56 6.44
N TYR A 32 -5.79 13.04 7.62
CA TYR A 32 -6.72 12.22 8.40
C TYR A 32 -8.03 12.96 8.66
N ARG A 33 -7.95 14.25 9.07
CA ARG A 33 -9.15 15.03 9.39
C ARG A 33 -9.87 15.57 8.16
N VAL A 34 -9.14 16.12 7.19
CA VAL A 34 -9.71 16.88 6.08
C VAL A 34 -10.09 15.98 4.91
N VAL A 35 -9.23 15.02 4.57
CA VAL A 35 -9.41 14.16 3.39
C VAL A 35 -10.13 12.86 3.76
N SER A 36 -9.68 12.21 4.83
CA SER A 36 -10.22 10.90 5.26
C SER A 36 -11.31 10.99 6.33
N CYS A 37 -11.62 12.19 6.82
CA CYS A 37 -12.72 12.44 7.76
C CYS A 37 -12.61 11.73 9.12
N GLY A 38 -11.39 11.49 9.59
CA GLY A 38 -11.16 11.08 10.97
C GLY A 38 -11.54 12.20 11.96
N ASN A 39 -11.90 11.86 13.16
CA ASN A 39 -12.50 12.77 14.14
C ASN A 39 -11.63 13.13 15.34
N THR A 40 -10.41 12.58 15.43
CA THR A 40 -9.52 12.82 16.59
C THR A 40 -8.61 14.06 16.43
N ALA A 41 -8.67 14.74 15.29
CA ALA A 41 -7.89 15.95 15.01
C ALA A 41 -8.82 17.11 14.61
N PRO A 42 -8.48 18.38 14.95
CA PRO A 42 -9.23 19.55 14.50
C PRO A 42 -8.98 19.80 13.00
N VAL A 43 -9.93 20.52 12.37
CA VAL A 43 -9.69 21.10 11.05
C VAL A 43 -8.76 22.31 11.22
N PRO A 44 -7.69 22.45 10.42
CA PRO A 44 -6.85 23.64 10.44
C PRO A 44 -7.67 24.93 10.25
N ALA A 45 -7.36 25.98 11.00
CA ALA A 45 -8.15 27.23 11.02
C ALA A 45 -8.22 27.92 9.65
N ASP A 46 -7.20 27.75 8.82
CA ASP A 46 -7.11 28.35 7.48
C ASP A 46 -7.94 27.61 6.41
N LEU A 47 -8.48 26.42 6.74
CA LEU A 47 -9.30 25.66 5.83
C LEU A 47 -10.80 25.89 6.07
N ASP A 48 -11.57 25.85 4.99
CA ASP A 48 -13.02 26.09 5.02
C ASP A 48 -13.78 24.92 5.69
N GLN A 49 -14.09 25.05 6.98
CA GLN A 49 -14.76 24.05 7.79
C GLN A 49 -16.04 23.51 7.12
N ALA A 50 -16.88 24.40 6.55
CA ALA A 50 -18.13 23.98 5.91
C ALA A 50 -17.90 23.08 4.68
N THR A 51 -16.82 23.32 3.93
CA THR A 51 -16.40 22.45 2.82
C THR A 51 -15.98 21.08 3.34
N VAL A 52 -15.19 21.02 4.42
CA VAL A 52 -14.76 19.77 5.04
C VAL A 52 -15.95 19.00 5.59
N ASP A 53 -16.87 19.63 6.32
CA ASP A 53 -18.04 18.97 6.88
C ASP A 53 -18.95 18.36 5.81
N LYS A 54 -19.19 19.10 4.71
CA LYS A 54 -19.94 18.57 3.57
C LYS A 54 -19.24 17.39 2.92
N HIS A 55 -17.92 17.44 2.79
CA HIS A 55 -17.11 16.34 2.29
C HIS A 55 -17.25 15.11 3.20
N CYS A 56 -17.09 15.29 4.51
CA CYS A 56 -17.10 14.20 5.46
C CYS A 56 -18.47 13.53 5.59
N ALA A 57 -19.56 14.28 5.48
CA ALA A 57 -20.90 13.71 5.40
C ALA A 57 -21.11 12.80 4.16
N ALA A 58 -20.44 13.12 3.05
CA ALA A 58 -20.45 12.26 1.87
C ALA A 58 -19.51 11.05 2.01
N MET A 59 -18.32 11.23 2.60
CA MET A 59 -17.38 10.14 2.88
C MET A 59 -17.98 9.10 3.82
N GLN A 60 -18.74 9.51 4.84
CA GLN A 60 -19.40 8.56 5.76
C GLN A 60 -20.30 7.57 5.02
N LYS A 61 -21.05 8.04 4.01
CA LYS A 61 -21.89 7.15 3.19
C LYS A 61 -21.07 6.13 2.39
N LEU A 62 -19.88 6.53 1.92
CA LEU A 62 -18.96 5.61 1.23
C LEU A 62 -18.42 4.57 2.22
N TYR A 63 -18.02 4.98 3.42
CA TYR A 63 -17.56 4.07 4.46
C TYR A 63 -18.64 3.08 4.89
N ASP A 64 -19.87 3.55 5.13
CA ASP A 64 -21.00 2.68 5.49
C ASP A 64 -21.26 1.63 4.42
N THR A 65 -21.21 2.05 3.14
CA THR A 65 -21.36 1.15 2.00
C THR A 65 -20.23 0.12 1.95
N TRP A 66 -18.99 0.56 2.05
CA TRP A 66 -17.81 -0.31 2.03
C TRP A 66 -17.81 -1.30 3.19
N HIS A 67 -18.14 -0.86 4.40
CA HIS A 67 -18.27 -1.73 5.57
C HIS A 67 -19.31 -2.82 5.33
N LYS A 68 -20.50 -2.45 4.88
CA LYS A 68 -21.60 -3.38 4.63
C LYS A 68 -21.34 -4.36 3.50
N THR A 69 -20.74 -3.90 2.41
CA THR A 69 -20.60 -4.70 1.18
C THR A 69 -19.28 -5.47 1.09
N TYR A 70 -18.24 -5.00 1.79
CA TYR A 70 -16.91 -5.59 1.73
C TYR A 70 -16.31 -5.91 3.11
N ALA A 71 -16.06 -4.91 3.97
CA ALA A 71 -15.23 -5.10 5.14
C ALA A 71 -15.81 -6.13 6.13
N GLU A 72 -17.09 -6.02 6.45
CA GLU A 72 -17.74 -6.95 7.39
C GLU A 72 -17.86 -8.37 6.84
N PRO A 73 -18.40 -8.62 5.62
CA PRO A 73 -18.47 -9.97 5.08
C PRO A 73 -17.08 -10.58 4.81
N ALA A 74 -16.09 -9.79 4.38
CA ALA A 74 -14.73 -10.26 4.16
C ALA A 74 -14.03 -10.61 5.47
N SER A 75 -14.16 -9.78 6.51
CA SER A 75 -13.59 -10.08 7.84
C SER A 75 -14.13 -11.39 8.41
N LYS A 76 -15.45 -11.62 8.33
CA LYS A 76 -16.07 -12.89 8.78
C LYS A 76 -15.56 -14.08 7.97
N PHE A 77 -15.46 -13.91 6.67
CA PHE A 77 -14.98 -14.95 5.77
C PHE A 77 -13.52 -15.32 6.02
N PHE A 78 -12.63 -14.33 6.08
CA PHE A 78 -11.22 -14.58 6.35
C PHE A 78 -10.97 -15.10 7.77
N ALA A 79 -11.73 -14.68 8.76
CA ALA A 79 -11.63 -15.22 10.12
C ALA A 79 -11.92 -16.73 10.17
N ALA A 80 -12.84 -17.23 9.32
CA ALA A 80 -13.14 -18.65 9.22
C ALA A 80 -12.10 -19.46 8.43
N LEU A 81 -11.25 -18.81 7.63
CA LEU A 81 -10.29 -19.50 6.76
C LEU A 81 -8.85 -19.40 7.23
N ARG A 82 -8.49 -18.33 7.93
CA ARG A 82 -7.10 -18.12 8.34
C ARG A 82 -6.70 -19.12 9.43
N PRO A 83 -5.56 -19.80 9.26
CA PRO A 83 -4.96 -20.58 10.34
C PRO A 83 -4.60 -19.66 11.53
N GLN A 84 -4.57 -20.23 12.71
CA GLN A 84 -4.00 -19.55 13.89
C GLN A 84 -2.47 -19.48 13.79
N GLY A 85 -1.88 -18.46 14.43
CA GLY A 85 -0.42 -18.34 14.51
C GLY A 85 0.26 -17.91 13.21
N LEU A 86 -0.47 -17.28 12.28
CA LEU A 86 0.14 -16.68 11.10
C LEU A 86 1.10 -15.54 11.49
N PRO A 87 2.18 -15.30 10.72
CA PRO A 87 3.02 -14.13 10.88
C PRO A 87 2.19 -12.84 10.86
N THR A 88 2.60 -11.87 11.67
CA THR A 88 2.00 -10.52 11.70
C THR A 88 2.61 -9.58 10.67
N THR A 89 3.53 -10.09 9.85
CA THR A 89 4.17 -9.37 8.73
C THR A 89 3.45 -9.69 7.42
N VAL A 90 2.98 -8.66 6.75
CA VAL A 90 2.25 -8.74 5.48
C VAL A 90 3.08 -8.13 4.37
N VAL A 91 3.20 -8.84 3.25
CA VAL A 91 3.76 -8.31 2.00
C VAL A 91 2.67 -8.29 0.92
N TYR A 92 2.43 -7.11 0.37
CA TYR A 92 1.40 -6.87 -0.62
C TYR A 92 2.00 -6.29 -1.91
N PRO A 93 2.62 -7.13 -2.77
CA PRO A 93 3.09 -6.69 -4.08
C PRO A 93 1.92 -6.26 -4.96
N PHE A 94 2.12 -5.22 -5.75
CA PHE A 94 1.10 -4.57 -6.58
C PHE A 94 -0.09 -4.01 -5.77
N GLY A 95 0.16 -3.68 -4.49
CA GLY A 95 -0.89 -3.34 -3.52
C GLY A 95 -1.53 -1.97 -3.76
N GLY A 96 -0.89 -1.08 -4.51
CA GLY A 96 -1.38 0.28 -4.72
C GLY A 96 -1.78 0.92 -3.39
N GLY A 97 -2.86 1.68 -3.37
CA GLY A 97 -3.42 2.33 -2.19
C GLY A 97 -4.34 1.46 -1.31
N ASP A 98 -4.36 0.14 -1.50
CA ASP A 98 -5.37 -0.76 -0.90
C ASP A 98 -4.99 -1.29 0.50
N LEU A 99 -4.52 -0.42 1.40
CA LEU A 99 -4.25 -0.76 2.80
C LEU A 99 -5.51 -1.28 3.53
N GLY A 100 -6.68 -0.74 3.20
CA GLY A 100 -7.94 -1.15 3.82
C GLY A 100 -8.21 -2.65 3.65
N SER A 101 -8.01 -3.21 2.46
CA SER A 101 -8.17 -4.65 2.22
C SER A 101 -7.14 -5.49 2.97
N ALA A 102 -5.89 -5.00 3.12
CA ALA A 102 -4.88 -5.69 3.90
C ALA A 102 -5.28 -5.79 5.39
N LEU A 103 -5.80 -4.71 5.97
CA LEU A 103 -6.29 -4.67 7.36
C LEU A 103 -7.51 -5.56 7.58
N VAL A 104 -8.40 -5.66 6.59
CA VAL A 104 -9.55 -6.59 6.63
C VAL A 104 -9.08 -8.04 6.56
N THR A 105 -8.12 -8.35 5.68
CA THR A 105 -7.62 -9.70 5.47
C THR A 105 -6.75 -10.19 6.62
N TYR A 106 -5.93 -9.31 7.20
CA TYR A 106 -4.94 -9.60 8.25
C TYR A 106 -5.09 -8.63 9.44
N PRO A 107 -6.15 -8.73 10.26
CA PRO A 107 -6.41 -7.80 11.36
C PRO A 107 -5.35 -7.85 12.47
N ASP A 108 -4.56 -8.93 12.53
CA ASP A 108 -3.46 -9.10 13.50
C ASP A 108 -2.13 -8.57 12.98
N ALA A 109 -2.10 -8.00 11.76
CA ALA A 109 -0.87 -7.45 11.18
C ALA A 109 -0.25 -6.35 12.06
N ARG A 110 1.09 -6.34 12.13
CA ARG A 110 1.89 -5.32 12.82
C ARG A 110 2.88 -4.63 11.90
N ASP A 111 3.28 -5.29 10.84
CA ASP A 111 4.17 -4.78 9.79
C ASP A 111 3.55 -5.09 8.43
N ILE A 112 3.16 -4.07 7.68
CA ILE A 112 2.55 -4.21 6.37
C ILE A 112 3.42 -3.48 5.36
N THR A 113 3.81 -4.16 4.29
CA THR A 113 4.52 -3.54 3.17
C THR A 113 3.68 -3.64 1.91
N THR A 114 3.25 -2.51 1.37
CA THR A 114 2.66 -2.41 0.03
C THR A 114 3.70 -1.95 -0.96
N ILE A 115 3.69 -2.49 -2.17
CA ILE A 115 4.65 -2.15 -3.22
C ILE A 115 3.86 -1.85 -4.49
N SER A 116 4.14 -0.71 -5.13
CA SER A 116 3.61 -0.34 -6.43
C SER A 116 4.55 0.59 -7.18
N LEU A 117 4.18 1.08 -8.36
CA LEU A 117 5.01 2.00 -9.13
C LEU A 117 4.85 3.46 -8.68
N GLU A 118 3.71 3.76 -8.07
CA GLU A 118 3.33 5.10 -7.67
C GLU A 118 4.09 5.50 -6.40
N HIS A 119 4.55 6.75 -6.35
CA HIS A 119 5.15 7.33 -5.16
C HIS A 119 4.11 7.69 -4.10
N ALA A 120 4.52 7.81 -2.84
CA ALA A 120 3.64 8.13 -1.72
C ALA A 120 2.98 9.51 -1.87
N GLY A 121 3.77 10.50 -2.27
CA GLY A 121 3.35 11.90 -2.50
C GLY A 121 3.58 12.81 -1.31
N ASP A 122 3.58 14.12 -1.60
CA ASP A 122 3.90 15.19 -0.65
C ASP A 122 2.74 15.44 0.33
N PRO A 123 2.93 15.22 1.65
CA PRO A 123 1.90 15.40 2.66
C PRO A 123 1.54 16.86 2.93
N THR A 124 2.39 17.81 2.57
CA THR A 124 2.20 19.24 2.93
C THR A 124 1.15 19.93 2.08
N ARG A 125 0.80 19.38 0.92
CA ARG A 125 -0.01 20.03 -0.11
C ARG A 125 -1.41 20.45 0.35
N VAL A 126 -2.08 19.62 1.16
CA VAL A 126 -3.49 19.85 1.53
C VAL A 126 -3.66 21.09 2.40
N ALA A 127 -2.73 21.33 3.33
CA ALA A 127 -2.78 22.48 4.24
C ALA A 127 -2.73 23.84 3.52
N HIS A 128 -2.22 23.89 2.29
CA HIS A 128 -2.05 25.11 1.51
C HIS A 128 -3.15 25.38 0.46
N LEU A 129 -4.16 24.50 0.37
CA LEU A 129 -5.23 24.64 -0.60
C LEU A 129 -6.19 25.78 -0.23
N LYS A 130 -6.39 26.72 -1.16
CA LYS A 130 -7.41 27.76 -1.02
C LYS A 130 -8.82 27.13 -1.10
N LYS A 131 -9.83 27.79 -0.53
CA LYS A 131 -11.23 27.30 -0.45
C LYS A 131 -11.77 26.67 -1.74
N ALA A 132 -11.55 27.32 -2.90
CA ALA A 132 -12.04 26.80 -4.19
C ALA A 132 -11.27 25.52 -4.60
N GLN A 133 -9.96 25.52 -4.45
CA GLN A 133 -9.08 24.38 -4.73
C GLN A 133 -9.39 23.20 -3.79
N LEU A 134 -9.57 23.47 -2.49
CA LEU A 134 -9.94 22.44 -1.51
C LEU A 134 -11.25 21.76 -1.90
N ARG A 135 -12.29 22.53 -2.26
CA ARG A 135 -13.58 21.96 -2.67
C ARG A 135 -13.46 21.07 -3.89
N GLU A 136 -12.71 21.50 -4.90
CA GLU A 136 -12.46 20.72 -6.11
C GLU A 136 -11.66 19.47 -5.82
N ALA A 137 -10.55 19.59 -5.09
CA ALA A 137 -9.68 18.50 -4.70
C ALA A 137 -10.43 17.42 -3.90
N LEU A 138 -11.22 17.82 -2.90
CA LEU A 138 -12.05 16.90 -2.11
C LEU A 138 -13.18 16.26 -2.94
N SER A 139 -13.71 16.94 -3.95
CA SER A 139 -14.69 16.38 -4.89
C SER A 139 -14.06 15.29 -5.76
N ASN A 140 -12.88 15.57 -6.32
CA ASN A 140 -12.11 14.63 -7.13
C ASN A 140 -11.67 13.42 -6.30
N PHE A 141 -11.25 13.67 -5.05
CA PHE A 141 -10.91 12.59 -4.12
C PHE A 141 -12.10 11.66 -3.86
N ARG A 142 -13.30 12.18 -3.57
CA ARG A 142 -14.48 11.34 -3.38
C ARG A 142 -14.80 10.49 -4.61
N ALA A 143 -14.66 11.04 -5.80
CA ALA A 143 -14.88 10.29 -7.03
C ALA A 143 -13.87 9.14 -7.17
N ALA A 144 -12.59 9.41 -6.91
CA ALA A 144 -11.52 8.43 -7.00
C ALA A 144 -11.64 7.32 -5.94
N ILE A 145 -11.78 7.71 -4.66
CA ILE A 145 -11.89 6.73 -3.56
C ILE A 145 -13.22 5.98 -3.60
N GLY A 146 -14.29 6.61 -4.11
CA GLY A 146 -15.57 5.96 -4.34
C GLY A 146 -15.45 4.80 -5.30
N GLY A 147 -14.68 4.94 -6.38
CA GLY A 147 -14.34 3.85 -7.29
C GLY A 147 -13.67 2.69 -6.55
N LEU A 148 -12.62 2.98 -5.76
CA LEU A 148 -11.93 1.95 -4.98
C LEU A 148 -12.84 1.27 -3.95
N LEU A 149 -13.63 2.01 -3.20
CA LEU A 149 -14.43 1.48 -2.10
C LEU A 149 -15.71 0.75 -2.58
N THR A 150 -16.29 1.13 -3.72
CA THR A 150 -17.57 0.60 -4.17
C THR A 150 -17.53 -0.22 -5.44
N LEU A 151 -16.72 0.17 -6.41
CA LEU A 151 -16.68 -0.42 -7.76
C LEU A 151 -15.40 -1.18 -8.05
N HIS A 152 -14.37 -1.04 -7.23
CA HIS A 152 -13.03 -1.64 -7.41
C HIS A 152 -12.34 -1.22 -8.71
N ASP A 153 -12.50 0.05 -9.12
CA ASP A 153 -11.83 0.63 -10.28
C ASP A 153 -10.30 0.62 -10.11
N SER A 154 -9.58 0.76 -11.23
CA SER A 154 -8.13 0.84 -11.25
C SER A 154 -7.63 2.00 -10.38
N THR A 155 -6.90 1.67 -9.33
CA THR A 155 -6.36 2.66 -8.38
C THR A 155 -5.35 3.59 -9.02
N THR A 156 -4.53 3.12 -9.98
CA THR A 156 -3.51 3.93 -10.65
C THR A 156 -4.11 5.10 -11.42
N GLU A 157 -5.14 4.87 -12.25
CA GLU A 157 -5.82 5.98 -12.96
C GLU A 157 -6.45 6.98 -12.00
N ASN A 158 -7.03 6.49 -10.93
CA ASN A 158 -7.68 7.34 -9.93
C ASN A 158 -6.65 8.20 -9.18
N MET A 159 -5.49 7.63 -8.84
CA MET A 159 -4.41 8.34 -8.17
C MET A 159 -3.80 9.45 -9.03
N LEU A 160 -3.55 9.19 -10.30
CA LEU A 160 -3.04 10.20 -11.24
C LEU A 160 -4.00 11.39 -11.43
N LYS A 161 -5.31 11.12 -11.42
CA LYS A 161 -6.33 12.20 -11.45
C LYS A 161 -6.30 13.05 -10.18
N LEU A 162 -5.98 12.47 -9.03
CA LEU A 162 -5.91 13.21 -7.77
C LEU A 162 -4.68 14.10 -7.70
N GLU A 163 -3.54 13.66 -8.15
CA GLU A 163 -2.29 14.41 -8.11
C GLU A 163 -2.37 15.72 -8.86
N SER A 164 -3.07 15.75 -9.99
CA SER A 164 -3.37 16.99 -10.72
C SER A 164 -4.22 17.99 -9.91
N GLY A 165 -4.97 17.52 -8.91
CA GLY A 165 -5.81 18.32 -8.00
C GLY A 165 -5.14 18.73 -6.69
N GLY A 166 -3.87 18.38 -6.46
CA GLY A 166 -3.13 18.75 -5.25
C GLY A 166 -3.30 17.82 -4.05
N ILE A 167 -3.96 16.67 -4.21
CA ILE A 167 -4.04 15.62 -3.19
C ILE A 167 -3.23 14.43 -3.69
N PRO A 168 -2.11 14.05 -3.03
CA PRO A 168 -1.31 12.90 -3.44
C PRO A 168 -2.10 11.60 -3.29
N GLY A 169 -2.07 10.76 -4.33
CA GLY A 169 -2.91 9.57 -4.45
C GLY A 169 -2.62 8.50 -3.41
N GLN A 170 -1.40 7.99 -3.34
CA GLN A 170 -1.05 6.86 -2.47
C GLN A 170 -1.26 7.17 -0.99
N LEU A 171 -0.69 8.28 -0.50
CA LEU A 171 -0.83 8.70 0.89
C LEU A 171 -2.31 8.84 1.29
N SER A 172 -3.11 9.50 0.43
CA SER A 172 -4.54 9.71 0.69
C SER A 172 -5.31 8.40 0.78
N PHE A 173 -5.04 7.45 -0.11
CA PHE A 173 -5.69 6.14 -0.10
C PHE A 173 -5.33 5.33 1.13
N HIS A 174 -4.05 5.35 1.54
CA HIS A 174 -3.60 4.62 2.72
C HIS A 174 -4.19 5.19 4.01
N ILE A 175 -4.16 6.53 4.18
CA ILE A 175 -4.79 7.17 5.35
C ILE A 175 -6.30 6.91 5.35
N THR A 176 -6.95 6.93 4.18
CA THR A 176 -8.39 6.62 4.09
C THR A 176 -8.68 5.17 4.44
N GLY A 177 -7.89 4.22 3.96
CA GLY A 177 -8.03 2.80 4.29
C GLY A 177 -7.91 2.53 5.79
N MET A 178 -6.91 3.12 6.47
CA MET A 178 -6.80 2.99 7.92
C MET A 178 -7.94 3.70 8.67
N THR A 179 -8.36 4.90 8.19
CA THR A 179 -9.47 5.65 8.80
C THR A 179 -10.77 4.86 8.72
N ALA A 180 -11.08 4.27 7.56
CA ALA A 180 -12.23 3.41 7.36
C ALA A 180 -12.27 2.23 8.33
N MET A 181 -11.10 1.73 8.74
CA MET A 181 -10.96 0.65 9.72
C MET A 181 -10.90 1.15 11.17
N GLY A 182 -11.09 2.45 11.42
CA GLY A 182 -11.13 3.06 12.75
C GLY A 182 -9.75 3.20 13.40
N TYR A 183 -8.72 3.47 12.62
CA TYR A 183 -7.37 3.79 13.11
C TYR A 183 -7.08 5.28 12.96
N GLU A 184 -6.05 5.76 13.69
CA GLU A 184 -5.55 7.13 13.64
C GLU A 184 -4.02 7.14 13.43
N PRO A 185 -3.46 8.16 12.72
CA PRO A 185 -2.01 8.24 12.48
C PRO A 185 -1.26 8.63 13.75
N VAL A 186 -0.08 8.04 13.94
CA VAL A 186 0.86 8.30 15.04
C VAL A 186 2.16 8.91 14.55
N SER A 187 2.63 8.53 13.36
CA SER A 187 3.86 9.03 12.75
C SER A 187 3.77 8.86 11.23
N LEU A 188 4.35 9.79 10.48
CA LEU A 188 4.53 9.70 9.04
C LEU A 188 5.95 10.13 8.70
N LYS A 189 6.75 9.21 8.16
CA LYS A 189 8.13 9.46 7.75
C LYS A 189 8.37 9.03 6.33
N PHE A 190 9.33 9.66 5.68
CA PHE A 190 9.76 9.28 4.33
C PHE A 190 11.17 8.70 4.36
N PHE A 191 11.45 7.78 3.45
CA PHE A 191 12.69 7.04 3.49
C PHE A 191 13.16 6.58 2.10
N LYS A 192 14.42 6.20 2.00
CA LYS A 192 14.97 5.38 0.92
C LYS A 192 15.44 4.03 1.47
N LEU A 193 15.57 3.07 0.58
CA LEU A 193 16.29 1.84 0.87
C LEU A 193 17.76 2.02 0.51
N GLU A 194 18.65 1.68 1.41
CA GLU A 194 20.08 1.61 1.16
C GLU A 194 20.43 0.33 0.40
N ASP A 195 21.63 0.25 -0.18
CA ASP A 195 22.08 -0.86 -1.02
C ASP A 195 22.03 -2.23 -0.32
N ASP A 196 22.06 -2.26 1.00
CA ASP A 196 21.95 -3.48 1.81
C ASP A 196 20.50 -3.85 2.15
N GLY A 197 19.52 -3.01 1.76
CA GLY A 197 18.10 -3.15 2.07
C GLY A 197 17.67 -2.52 3.39
N SER A 198 18.58 -1.87 4.13
CA SER A 198 18.23 -1.11 5.32
C SER A 198 17.45 0.17 4.97
N ILE A 199 16.72 0.69 5.95
CA ILE A 199 15.91 1.92 5.80
C ILE A 199 16.73 3.12 6.28
N HIS A 200 16.83 4.13 5.42
CA HIS A 200 17.33 5.45 5.79
C HIS A 200 16.18 6.45 5.77
N TYR A 201 15.75 6.92 6.93
CA TYR A 201 14.72 7.96 7.03
C TYR A 201 15.34 9.33 6.78
N TYR A 202 14.68 10.13 5.94
CA TYR A 202 15.15 11.47 5.61
C TYR A 202 14.98 12.45 6.77
N SER A 203 16.02 13.27 7.00
CA SER A 203 15.96 14.50 7.79
C SER A 203 15.30 15.63 7.00
N GLN A 204 14.95 16.75 7.67
CA GLN A 204 14.42 17.93 6.96
C GLN A 204 15.43 18.46 5.95
N SER A 205 16.71 18.53 6.30
CA SER A 205 17.76 19.04 5.41
C SER A 205 17.93 18.20 4.14
N GLU A 206 17.79 16.86 4.23
CA GLU A 206 17.83 15.97 3.08
C GLU A 206 16.61 16.15 2.17
N ILE A 207 15.41 16.34 2.76
CA ILE A 207 14.18 16.60 2.00
C ILE A 207 14.31 17.91 1.22
N ASP A 208 14.81 18.97 1.86
CA ASP A 208 15.00 20.26 1.23
C ASP A 208 16.07 20.23 0.12
N ALA A 209 17.06 19.35 0.23
CA ALA A 209 18.11 19.17 -0.77
C ALA A 209 17.66 18.35 -1.99
N LEU A 210 16.62 17.52 -1.86
CA LEU A 210 16.11 16.71 -2.95
C LEU A 210 15.33 17.58 -3.94
N ALA A 211 15.81 17.61 -5.19
CA ALA A 211 15.17 18.36 -6.25
C ALA A 211 13.79 17.78 -6.61
N HIS A 212 12.85 18.65 -6.89
CA HIS A 212 11.62 18.27 -7.57
C HIS A 212 11.96 17.72 -8.97
N ARG A 213 11.42 16.58 -9.31
CA ARG A 213 11.47 16.07 -10.68
C ARG A 213 10.27 16.57 -11.45
N THR A 214 10.54 17.33 -12.49
CA THR A 214 9.56 17.51 -13.55
C THR A 214 9.74 16.35 -14.52
N ALA A 215 8.77 15.44 -14.60
CA ALA A 215 8.82 14.37 -15.58
C ALA A 215 8.93 15.00 -16.97
N LYS A 216 10.00 14.67 -17.70
CA LYS A 216 10.05 14.96 -19.13
C LYS A 216 8.75 14.47 -19.72
N LYS A 217 8.05 15.28 -20.55
CA LYS A 217 6.81 14.89 -21.25
C LYS A 217 6.99 13.53 -21.92
N ILE A 218 6.81 12.48 -21.14
CA ILE A 218 6.73 11.12 -21.63
C ILE A 218 5.30 11.01 -22.14
N LYS A 219 5.12 10.53 -23.35
CA LYS A 219 3.78 10.27 -23.93
C LYS A 219 3.02 9.16 -23.19
N SER A 220 3.20 9.04 -21.90
CA SER A 220 2.58 8.04 -21.05
C SER A 220 1.62 8.73 -20.10
N LYS A 221 0.36 8.30 -20.10
CA LYS A 221 -0.67 8.73 -19.15
C LYS A 221 -0.39 8.27 -17.71
N TRP A 222 0.69 7.54 -17.48
CA TRP A 222 1.05 6.90 -16.22
C TRP A 222 2.21 7.58 -15.49
N VAL A 223 2.67 8.73 -15.93
CA VAL A 223 3.80 9.41 -15.31
C VAL A 223 3.33 10.71 -14.69
N ASP A 224 3.59 10.87 -13.39
CA ASP A 224 3.44 12.15 -12.70
C ASP A 224 4.43 13.17 -13.27
N THR A 225 3.97 14.39 -13.40
CA THR A 225 4.73 15.46 -14.05
C THR A 225 5.53 16.32 -13.09
N ASP A 226 5.28 16.21 -11.78
CA ASP A 226 5.99 17.01 -10.77
C ASP A 226 5.95 16.33 -9.40
N PHE A 227 7.07 15.78 -8.96
CA PHE A 227 7.20 15.19 -7.63
C PHE A 227 8.63 15.34 -7.09
N SER A 228 8.76 15.30 -5.77
CA SER A 228 10.05 15.22 -5.10
C SER A 228 10.40 13.76 -4.78
N GLU A 229 11.63 13.36 -5.09
CA GLU A 229 12.13 12.02 -4.76
C GLU A 229 12.08 11.70 -3.27
N ALA A 230 12.10 12.72 -2.41
CA ALA A 230 11.95 12.57 -0.98
C ALA A 230 10.64 11.86 -0.60
N PHE A 231 9.58 12.01 -1.41
CA PHE A 231 8.26 11.48 -1.13
C PHE A 231 7.93 10.19 -1.89
N ASN A 232 8.94 9.44 -2.32
CA ASN A 232 8.75 8.16 -2.99
C ASN A 232 8.20 7.09 -2.06
N ASN A 233 8.90 6.83 -0.95
CA ASN A 233 8.54 5.79 -0.01
C ASN A 233 8.14 6.41 1.31
N MET A 234 7.12 5.85 1.95
CA MET A 234 6.66 6.33 3.26
C MET A 234 6.52 5.21 4.27
N GLU A 235 6.71 5.56 5.55
CA GLU A 235 6.28 4.77 6.69
C GLU A 235 5.18 5.52 7.44
N LEU A 236 4.00 4.92 7.50
CA LEU A 236 2.86 5.39 8.26
C LEU A 236 2.65 4.47 9.46
N THR A 237 2.90 4.98 10.66
CA THR A 237 2.58 4.28 11.91
C THR A 237 1.23 4.75 12.40
N PHE A 238 0.37 3.82 12.78
CA PHE A 238 -0.99 4.11 13.23
C PHE A 238 -1.45 3.12 14.31
N ARG A 239 -2.52 3.46 14.98
CA ARG A 239 -3.14 2.64 16.04
C ARG A 239 -4.66 2.79 16.04
N LYS A 240 -5.35 2.00 16.85
CA LYS A 240 -6.81 2.15 17.04
C LYS A 240 -7.13 3.56 17.55
N ALA A 241 -8.04 4.23 16.86
CA ALA A 241 -8.41 5.61 17.17
C ALA A 241 -9.00 5.72 18.57
N GLY A 242 -8.55 6.74 19.32
CA GLY A 242 -9.01 6.99 20.69
C GLY A 242 -8.43 6.06 21.77
N ASP A 243 -7.55 5.12 21.41
CA ASP A 243 -6.85 4.26 22.38
C ASP A 243 -5.33 4.45 22.31
N PRO A 244 -4.75 5.33 23.16
CA PRO A 244 -3.31 5.60 23.15
C PRO A 244 -2.45 4.39 23.55
N LYS A 245 -3.03 3.35 24.13
CA LYS A 245 -2.34 2.12 24.53
C LYS A 245 -2.49 0.99 23.50
N ALA A 246 -3.30 1.18 22.48
CA ALA A 246 -3.46 0.19 21.42
C ALA A 246 -2.12 -0.11 20.74
N PRO A 247 -1.86 -1.36 20.37
CA PRO A 247 -0.66 -1.75 19.64
C PRO A 247 -0.48 -0.94 18.36
N LEU A 248 0.75 -0.53 18.08
CA LEU A 248 1.12 0.15 16.85
C LEU A 248 1.14 -0.84 15.68
N ILE A 249 0.73 -0.34 14.53
CA ILE A 249 0.86 -1.01 13.23
C ILE A 249 1.75 -0.10 12.37
N VAL A 250 2.74 -0.69 11.75
CA VAL A 250 3.66 0.00 10.84
C VAL A 250 3.30 -0.39 9.41
N HIS A 251 2.95 0.56 8.60
CA HIS A 251 2.72 0.37 7.18
C HIS A 251 3.81 1.10 6.38
N ARG A 252 4.49 0.36 5.50
CA ARG A 252 5.46 0.92 4.56
C ARG A 252 4.93 0.80 3.15
N HIS A 253 4.83 1.93 2.46
CA HIS A 253 4.63 1.94 1.03
C HIS A 253 5.97 2.16 0.34
N ILE A 254 6.30 1.31 -0.62
CA ILE A 254 7.55 1.37 -1.38
C ILE A 254 7.23 1.48 -2.87
N ALA A 255 7.64 2.59 -3.46
CA ALA A 255 7.53 2.84 -4.89
C ALA A 255 8.68 2.10 -5.61
N TRP A 256 8.37 0.95 -6.21
CA TRP A 256 9.38 0.10 -6.86
C TRP A 256 8.82 -0.69 -8.02
N ASN A 257 9.63 -0.86 -9.07
CA ASN A 257 9.31 -1.75 -10.17
C ASN A 257 9.67 -3.19 -9.81
N LEU A 258 8.69 -4.07 -9.74
CA LEU A 258 8.86 -5.48 -9.40
C LEU A 258 9.32 -6.37 -10.55
N ALA A 259 9.52 -5.81 -11.77
CA ALA A 259 10.10 -6.56 -12.87
C ALA A 259 11.53 -7.01 -12.53
N ASP A 260 11.92 -8.18 -13.01
CA ASP A 260 13.19 -8.86 -12.66
C ASP A 260 14.43 -7.97 -12.78
N LYS A 261 14.48 -7.12 -13.78
CA LYS A 261 15.61 -6.18 -14.01
C LYS A 261 15.80 -5.16 -12.90
N ALA A 262 14.71 -4.79 -12.22
CA ALA A 262 14.74 -3.81 -11.15
C ALA A 262 14.64 -4.45 -9.77
N PHE A 263 14.15 -5.67 -9.68
CA PHE A 263 13.90 -6.37 -8.41
C PHE A 263 15.08 -7.24 -7.97
N LYS A 264 15.61 -8.11 -8.86
CA LYS A 264 16.66 -9.07 -8.49
C LYS A 264 17.97 -8.38 -8.12
N GLY A 265 18.50 -8.71 -6.96
CA GLY A 265 19.70 -8.12 -6.37
C GLY A 265 19.51 -6.70 -5.82
N SER A 266 18.29 -6.16 -5.89
CA SER A 266 17.99 -4.78 -5.48
C SER A 266 17.95 -4.61 -3.95
N PRO A 267 18.03 -3.36 -3.46
CA PRO A 267 17.70 -3.01 -2.08
C PRO A 267 16.34 -3.54 -1.62
N LEU A 268 15.32 -3.50 -2.49
CA LEU A 268 13.99 -4.01 -2.15
C LEU A 268 13.98 -5.52 -1.92
N GLU A 269 14.63 -6.30 -2.76
CA GLU A 269 14.72 -7.76 -2.55
C GLU A 269 15.38 -8.08 -1.21
N LYS A 270 16.50 -7.41 -0.88
CA LYS A 270 17.19 -7.57 0.40
C LYS A 270 16.33 -7.19 1.59
N TYR A 271 15.62 -6.06 1.50
CA TYR A 271 14.65 -5.61 2.50
C TYR A 271 13.54 -6.66 2.74
N LEU A 272 12.98 -7.21 1.67
CA LEU A 272 11.94 -8.23 1.78
C LEU A 272 12.48 -9.53 2.36
N LEU A 273 13.67 -9.97 1.97
CA LEU A 273 14.30 -11.19 2.51
C LEU A 273 14.57 -11.07 4.03
N ALA A 274 14.93 -9.87 4.50
CA ALA A 274 15.14 -9.62 5.93
C ALA A 274 13.87 -9.77 6.78
N LYS A 275 12.66 -9.74 6.18
CA LYS A 275 11.38 -9.97 6.90
C LYS A 275 11.14 -11.43 7.31
N GLY A 276 11.86 -12.39 6.74
CA GLY A 276 11.65 -13.81 7.01
C GLY A 276 10.32 -14.33 6.51
N LYS A 277 9.61 -15.12 7.32
CA LYS A 277 8.30 -15.66 6.94
C LYS A 277 7.20 -14.62 7.05
N VAL A 278 6.35 -14.57 6.02
CA VAL A 278 5.32 -13.55 5.86
C VAL A 278 3.97 -14.17 5.47
N VAL A 279 2.90 -13.42 5.66
CA VAL A 279 1.67 -13.61 4.89
C VAL A 279 1.66 -12.65 3.71
N ALA A 280 0.99 -13.02 2.64
CA ALA A 280 0.95 -12.21 1.43
C ALA A 280 -0.49 -12.00 0.94
N MET A 281 -0.70 -10.92 0.21
CA MET A 281 -1.91 -10.77 -0.59
C MET A 281 -1.59 -10.10 -1.92
N THR A 282 -2.43 -10.37 -2.90
CA THR A 282 -2.45 -9.66 -4.17
C THR A 282 -3.89 -9.47 -4.63
N LYS A 283 -4.13 -8.35 -5.30
CA LYS A 283 -5.43 -7.99 -5.85
C LYS A 283 -5.12 -7.11 -7.04
N ALA A 284 -5.77 -7.16 -8.12
CA ALA A 284 -5.44 -6.41 -9.33
C ALA A 284 -3.92 -6.44 -9.72
N ALA A 285 -3.57 -6.28 -10.95
CA ALA A 285 -2.18 -6.36 -11.46
C ALA A 285 -1.36 -7.62 -11.07
N SER A 286 -1.91 -8.50 -10.24
CA SER A 286 -1.26 -9.75 -9.80
C SER A 286 -1.00 -10.72 -10.96
N TYR A 287 -1.67 -10.57 -12.11
CA TYR A 287 -1.36 -11.31 -13.32
C TYR A 287 0.11 -11.16 -13.78
N LEU A 288 0.78 -10.09 -13.39
CA LEU A 288 2.22 -9.90 -13.62
C LEU A 288 3.06 -11.00 -12.96
N ILE A 289 2.59 -11.60 -11.86
CA ILE A 289 3.27 -12.75 -11.23
C ILE A 289 3.35 -13.96 -12.17
N TRP A 290 2.51 -14.04 -13.20
CA TRP A 290 2.57 -15.10 -14.22
C TRP A 290 3.65 -14.84 -15.26
N ASP A 291 3.98 -13.58 -15.51
CA ASP A 291 4.94 -13.19 -16.53
C ASP A 291 6.37 -13.64 -16.19
N TRP A 292 7.13 -13.96 -17.22
CA TRP A 292 8.54 -14.34 -17.09
C TRP A 292 9.40 -13.22 -16.52
N GLY A 293 9.03 -11.97 -16.80
CA GLY A 293 9.73 -10.78 -16.33
C GLY A 293 9.54 -10.48 -14.84
N PHE A 294 8.72 -11.26 -14.11
CA PHE A 294 8.43 -11.10 -12.67
C PHE A 294 8.75 -12.37 -11.87
N SER A 295 9.70 -13.16 -12.35
CA SER A 295 10.09 -14.41 -11.71
C SER A 295 10.70 -14.21 -10.32
N GLY A 296 11.39 -13.09 -10.07
CA GLY A 296 12.01 -12.76 -8.79
C GLY A 296 11.01 -12.61 -7.67
N ILE A 297 10.02 -11.71 -7.84
CA ILE A 297 8.98 -11.54 -6.82
C ILE A 297 8.12 -12.79 -6.62
N ARG A 298 7.82 -13.54 -7.68
CA ARG A 298 7.15 -14.82 -7.58
C ARG A 298 7.94 -15.81 -6.74
N GLN A 299 9.26 -15.93 -6.97
CA GLN A 299 10.12 -16.84 -6.20
C GLN A 299 10.21 -16.40 -4.74
N TYR A 300 10.38 -15.09 -4.48
CA TYR A 300 10.34 -14.56 -3.12
C TYR A 300 9.07 -14.99 -2.37
N LEU A 301 7.90 -14.86 -2.99
CA LEU A 301 6.64 -15.27 -2.38
C LEU A 301 6.62 -16.77 -2.10
N LEU A 302 7.03 -17.60 -3.07
CA LEU A 302 7.05 -19.06 -2.90
C LEU A 302 7.98 -19.51 -1.77
N ASP A 303 9.10 -18.83 -1.55
CA ASP A 303 10.10 -19.20 -0.54
C ASP A 303 9.74 -18.70 0.86
N ASN A 304 9.01 -17.57 0.96
CA ASN A 304 8.84 -16.88 2.24
C ASN A 304 7.39 -16.81 2.73
N MET A 305 6.38 -16.89 1.85
CA MET A 305 4.99 -16.84 2.32
C MET A 305 4.58 -18.14 3.00
N VAL A 306 3.76 -18.03 4.03
CA VAL A 306 3.10 -19.18 4.67
C VAL A 306 1.61 -19.25 4.36
N TRP A 307 1.00 -18.16 3.96
CA TRP A 307 -0.39 -18.08 3.57
C TRP A 307 -0.61 -16.85 2.69
N MET A 308 -1.43 -16.98 1.66
CA MET A 308 -1.69 -15.88 0.72
C MET A 308 -3.15 -15.86 0.29
N ALA A 309 -3.75 -14.68 0.36
CA ALA A 309 -5.01 -14.37 -0.31
C ALA A 309 -4.71 -13.66 -1.64
N SER A 310 -5.26 -14.15 -2.74
CA SER A 310 -5.11 -13.49 -4.05
C SER A 310 -6.43 -13.51 -4.81
N ASP A 311 -6.53 -12.65 -5.81
CA ASP A 311 -7.54 -12.85 -6.83
C ASP A 311 -7.20 -14.08 -7.72
N ALA A 312 -7.98 -14.29 -8.78
CA ALA A 312 -7.75 -15.42 -9.68
C ALA A 312 -6.41 -15.37 -10.43
N THR A 313 -5.70 -14.25 -10.34
CA THR A 313 -4.43 -14.03 -11.06
C THR A 313 -3.20 -14.16 -10.16
N GLY A 314 -3.32 -14.80 -8.97
CA GLY A 314 -2.21 -15.03 -8.04
C GLY A 314 -1.13 -15.97 -8.54
N ILE A 315 -0.48 -16.69 -7.64
CA ILE A 315 0.62 -17.62 -7.97
C ILE A 315 0.15 -18.67 -8.98
N PRO A 316 0.91 -18.91 -10.09
CA PRO A 316 0.59 -19.94 -11.06
C PRO A 316 0.45 -21.34 -10.42
N PRO A 317 -0.58 -22.13 -10.76
CA PRO A 317 -0.86 -23.41 -10.09
C PRO A 317 0.30 -24.41 -10.11
N LYS A 318 0.99 -24.54 -11.24
CA LYS A 318 2.18 -25.43 -11.34
C LYS A 318 3.31 -24.98 -10.42
N ALA A 319 3.56 -23.68 -10.32
CA ALA A 319 4.59 -23.12 -9.44
C ALA A 319 4.22 -23.34 -7.96
N ALA A 320 2.98 -23.05 -7.57
CA ALA A 320 2.48 -23.30 -6.22
C ALA A 320 2.58 -24.79 -5.84
N LYS A 321 2.14 -25.69 -6.72
CA LYS A 321 2.19 -27.14 -6.50
C LYS A 321 3.63 -27.64 -6.33
N LYS A 322 4.56 -27.14 -7.18
CA LYS A 322 5.99 -27.50 -7.10
C LYS A 322 6.63 -27.05 -5.79
N ALA A 323 6.23 -25.87 -5.29
CA ALA A 323 6.71 -25.33 -4.02
C ALA A 323 5.98 -25.90 -2.79
N GLY A 324 5.12 -26.92 -2.95
CA GLY A 324 4.44 -27.59 -1.83
C GLY A 324 3.16 -26.90 -1.35
N PHE A 325 2.62 -25.94 -2.11
CA PHE A 325 1.37 -25.27 -1.77
C PHE A 325 0.14 -25.97 -2.37
N LYS A 326 -0.98 -25.80 -1.69
CA LYS A 326 -2.33 -26.08 -2.15
C LYS A 326 -3.05 -24.77 -2.42
N GLN A 327 -3.81 -24.74 -3.49
CA GLN A 327 -4.65 -23.59 -3.82
C GLN A 327 -6.12 -23.99 -3.72
N THR A 328 -6.92 -23.12 -3.10
CA THR A 328 -8.36 -23.29 -2.91
C THR A 328 -9.08 -22.07 -3.46
N THR A 329 -10.05 -22.31 -4.36
CA THR A 329 -10.77 -21.24 -5.08
C THR A 329 -12.14 -20.98 -4.46
N TYR A 330 -12.58 -19.72 -4.49
CA TYR A 330 -13.87 -19.23 -4.01
C TYR A 330 -14.46 -18.25 -5.01
N GLY A 331 -15.74 -18.35 -5.26
CA GLY A 331 -16.43 -17.55 -6.27
C GLY A 331 -16.33 -18.16 -7.66
N THR A 332 -16.35 -17.31 -8.67
CA THR A 332 -16.30 -17.69 -10.09
C THR A 332 -15.27 -16.84 -10.81
N PHE A 333 -14.53 -17.45 -11.71
CA PHE A 333 -13.57 -16.78 -12.56
C PHE A 333 -13.83 -17.18 -14.02
N THR A 334 -14.22 -16.21 -14.84
CA THR A 334 -14.51 -16.37 -16.28
C THR A 334 -14.02 -15.15 -17.07
N GLY A 335 -13.07 -14.39 -16.51
CA GLY A 335 -12.67 -13.08 -17.01
C GLY A 335 -11.84 -13.09 -18.29
N PRO A 336 -11.73 -11.93 -18.97
CA PRO A 336 -11.05 -11.75 -20.25
C PRO A 336 -9.57 -12.10 -20.21
N PHE A 337 -8.93 -12.03 -19.04
CA PHE A 337 -7.53 -12.49 -18.86
C PHE A 337 -7.34 -13.98 -19.19
N LEU A 338 -8.41 -14.78 -19.18
CA LEU A 338 -8.35 -16.18 -19.60
C LEU A 338 -8.06 -16.35 -21.08
N GLU A 339 -8.57 -15.47 -21.93
CA GLU A 339 -8.39 -15.59 -23.38
C GLU A 339 -6.96 -15.28 -23.81
N GLU A 340 -6.33 -14.25 -23.23
CA GLU A 340 -4.91 -13.94 -23.48
C GLU A 340 -3.97 -14.88 -22.73
N ALA A 341 -4.31 -15.27 -21.51
CA ALA A 341 -3.56 -16.21 -20.69
C ALA A 341 -3.67 -17.66 -21.17
N ASN A 342 -4.64 -18.01 -22.04
CA ASN A 342 -4.90 -19.36 -22.53
C ASN A 342 -3.73 -20.00 -23.31
N LYS A 343 -2.74 -19.21 -23.72
CA LYS A 343 -1.64 -19.75 -24.50
C LYS A 343 -0.51 -20.40 -23.69
N THR A 344 -0.40 -20.12 -22.37
CA THR A 344 0.66 -20.71 -21.53
C THR A 344 0.31 -20.96 -20.07
N VAL A 345 -0.03 -19.92 -19.28
CA VAL A 345 -0.28 -20.02 -17.83
C VAL A 345 -1.77 -20.04 -17.51
N GLY A 346 -2.58 -19.46 -18.39
CA GLY A 346 -4.02 -19.39 -18.23
C GLY A 346 -4.69 -20.76 -18.26
N ALA A 347 -4.17 -21.71 -19.05
CA ALA A 347 -4.71 -23.07 -19.09
C ALA A 347 -4.68 -23.75 -17.72
N ASP A 348 -3.57 -23.61 -16.97
CA ASP A 348 -3.46 -24.20 -15.63
C ASP A 348 -4.42 -23.55 -14.63
N MET A 349 -4.66 -22.25 -14.78
CA MET A 349 -5.60 -21.52 -13.93
C MET A 349 -7.03 -21.89 -14.26
N VAL A 350 -7.39 -22.01 -15.54
CA VAL A 350 -8.70 -22.51 -15.99
C VAL A 350 -8.94 -23.90 -15.43
N GLU A 351 -7.98 -24.81 -15.56
CA GLU A 351 -8.07 -26.17 -15.01
C GLU A 351 -8.25 -26.16 -13.48
N LEU A 352 -7.48 -25.35 -12.77
CA LEU A 352 -7.61 -25.20 -11.31
C LEU A 352 -9.03 -24.78 -10.92
N TRP A 353 -9.59 -23.77 -11.58
CA TRP A 353 -10.93 -23.26 -11.28
C TRP A 353 -12.03 -24.22 -11.68
N ALA A 354 -11.88 -24.92 -12.80
CA ALA A 354 -12.84 -25.90 -13.29
C ALA A 354 -12.85 -27.20 -12.44
N SER A 355 -11.69 -27.61 -11.93
CA SER A 355 -11.55 -28.85 -11.18
C SER A 355 -12.00 -28.78 -9.72
N GLN A 356 -12.23 -27.56 -9.19
CA GLN A 356 -12.59 -27.40 -7.78
C GLN A 356 -14.10 -27.29 -7.57
N PRO A 357 -14.59 -27.75 -6.39
CA PRO A 357 -15.97 -27.48 -5.99
C PRO A 357 -16.28 -25.99 -6.00
N LYS A 358 -17.46 -25.61 -6.48
CA LYS A 358 -17.94 -24.23 -6.42
C LYS A 358 -18.14 -23.82 -4.96
N ARG A 359 -17.36 -22.84 -4.48
CA ARG A 359 -17.47 -22.26 -3.14
C ARG A 359 -17.97 -20.85 -3.25
N ARG A 360 -18.95 -20.48 -2.43
CA ARG A 360 -19.51 -19.12 -2.40
C ARG A 360 -18.46 -18.13 -1.86
N LEU A 361 -18.37 -16.96 -2.49
CA LEU A 361 -17.66 -15.78 -1.98
C LEU A 361 -18.73 -14.70 -1.71
N PRO A 362 -18.93 -14.28 -0.46
CA PRO A 362 -20.03 -13.38 -0.09
C PRO A 362 -19.73 -11.89 -0.30
N PHE A 363 -18.56 -11.53 -0.82
CA PHE A 363 -18.14 -10.16 -1.10
C PHE A 363 -17.37 -10.11 -2.41
N ARG A 364 -17.19 -8.92 -2.94
CA ARG A 364 -16.41 -8.70 -4.15
C ARG A 364 -14.92 -8.66 -3.81
N TYR A 365 -14.13 -9.48 -4.50
CA TYR A 365 -12.67 -9.53 -4.40
C TYR A 365 -12.07 -9.76 -5.78
N GLY A 366 -10.90 -9.14 -6.03
CA GLY A 366 -10.21 -9.28 -7.29
C GLY A 366 -10.63 -8.25 -8.33
N TYR A 367 -10.07 -8.40 -9.53
CA TYR A 367 -10.27 -7.48 -10.63
C TYR A 367 -11.75 -7.40 -11.02
N PRO A 368 -12.30 -6.21 -11.27
CA PRO A 368 -13.68 -6.09 -11.73
C PRO A 368 -13.77 -6.63 -13.16
N ASP A 369 -14.16 -7.88 -13.28
CA ASP A 369 -14.62 -8.38 -14.56
C ASP A 369 -16.12 -8.13 -14.65
N MET A 370 -16.48 -7.10 -15.44
CA MET A 370 -17.81 -6.89 -15.98
C MET A 370 -18.96 -7.42 -15.09
N ASP A 371 -19.19 -6.77 -13.97
CA ASP A 371 -20.38 -6.81 -13.12
C ASP A 371 -20.74 -8.11 -12.36
N LYS A 372 -20.15 -9.26 -12.62
CA LYS A 372 -20.70 -10.52 -12.08
C LYS A 372 -19.70 -11.46 -11.41
N HIS A 373 -18.40 -11.26 -11.57
CA HIS A 373 -17.43 -12.22 -11.11
C HIS A 373 -16.73 -11.77 -9.84
N VAL A 374 -16.92 -12.55 -8.80
CA VAL A 374 -16.19 -12.44 -7.53
C VAL A 374 -15.28 -13.66 -7.42
N HIS A 375 -14.00 -13.47 -7.29
CA HIS A 375 -13.03 -14.55 -7.27
C HIS A 375 -11.92 -14.30 -6.26
N LEU A 376 -11.65 -15.32 -5.48
CA LEU A 376 -10.59 -15.36 -4.47
C LEU A 376 -9.91 -16.72 -4.51
N MET A 377 -8.61 -16.73 -4.41
CA MET A 377 -7.80 -17.92 -4.29
C MET A 377 -6.97 -17.84 -3.01
N ILE A 378 -7.03 -18.87 -2.19
CA ILE A 378 -6.16 -19.05 -1.03
C ILE A 378 -5.04 -20.02 -1.41
N THR A 379 -3.81 -19.57 -1.25
CA THR A 379 -2.59 -20.38 -1.42
C THR A 379 -1.98 -20.62 -0.03
N ALA A 380 -1.94 -21.88 0.39
CA ALA A 380 -1.43 -22.29 1.71
C ALA A 380 -0.59 -23.57 1.59
N PRO A 381 0.34 -23.87 2.51
CA PRO A 381 1.06 -25.13 2.53
C PRO A 381 0.08 -26.31 2.50
N LYS A 382 0.49 -27.41 1.88
CA LYS A 382 -0.23 -28.66 2.03
C LYS A 382 -0.14 -29.09 3.48
N GLU A 383 -1.28 -29.44 4.08
CA GLU A 383 -1.29 -30.05 5.39
C GLU A 383 -0.35 -31.28 5.36
N THR A 384 0.64 -31.29 6.19
CA THR A 384 1.43 -32.48 6.46
C THR A 384 0.51 -33.46 7.20
N LYS A 385 0.15 -34.55 6.54
CA LYS A 385 -0.67 -35.63 7.16
C LYS A 385 0.06 -36.23 8.31
#